data_d6abbf99089fcb253090a0c1e1346833
#
_entry.id   d6abbf99089fcb253090a0c1e1346833
#
_cell.length_a   1.000
_cell.length_b   1.000
_cell.length_c   1.000
_cell.angle_alpha   90.00
_cell.angle_beta   90.00
_cell.angle_gamma   90.00
#
_symmetry.space_group_name_H-M   'P 1'
#
loop_
_entity.id
_entity.type
_entity.pdbx_description
1 polymer ?
#
loop_
_entity_poly.entity_id
_entity_poly.type
_entity_poly.pdbx_seq_one_letter_code
_entity_poly.pdbx_strand_id
1 'polypeptide(L)'
;MDDIYLVLSLIPSLYMKKRILFLLTLYFMWLPLLAIQKPVFMLYHHALASGCSLIDYLKVITHGLLLDCTIAGYLTALPLLMTLVSVWLPGSFYRKLLKGYFGIMAVLIAAIFSVDVALYGYWGFRLDATLFFYLQSPGDAMASVPLGQFFAQLLMFAVYAFGIYWTLKRFIVPLFPETLVRKRLGGSLIIILSGGILFIPIRGGVTTSTANVGMVYFSQNQFLNHSAINPCFSLMESLSRQDNFDKQYRFMPAEEADKLFAELKDQPVAPTDSIPQLFTTERPNVILIILESFSSKLMETLGGESNVAINMDQFGREGVLFTHFFANSFRTDRGLAAIISGYPAQPTTSIMKYPKKTQHLPSIPGSLKKAGYDLQYYYGGDADFTNMRSYLIQAGIDNIVSDKDFPLSERLSKWGAHDHVVFNRLLDDLKQHTPQKPFMKILQTSSSHEPFEVPFRRLENPRLNAFAYADSCAGDFVRQFKETPLWKNTVIVLVPDHLGAYPQDIDNLTVDRYRIPLIFIGGAVKEPRQIGTYGSQIDIAATLLGQLGLPHEEFIFSKNMLNPNSPHFGFFTFPNAFGMMTPENEVVFNCESNSIVSDEGTHKGENLPKAKAYLQKLYDDLAKR
;
A
#
# COMPACT_ATOMS: atom_id res chain seq x y z
N MET A 1 34.06 -16.00 37.33
CA MET A 1 35.22 -15.68 36.46
C MET A 1 35.13 -16.39 35.10
N ASP A 2 34.50 -17.55 35.03
CA ASP A 2 34.40 -18.35 33.78
C ASP A 2 33.51 -17.72 32.70
N ASP A 3 32.45 -17.00 33.08
CA ASP A 3 31.57 -16.36 32.14
C ASP A 3 32.20 -15.13 31.41
N ILE A 4 33.14 -14.44 32.07
CA ILE A 4 33.90 -13.34 31.49
C ILE A 4 34.93 -13.88 30.48
N TYR A 5 35.52 -15.07 30.76
CA TYR A 5 36.41 -15.74 29.82
C TYR A 5 35.69 -16.26 28.58
N LEU A 6 34.43 -16.69 28.72
CA LEU A 6 33.61 -17.11 27.59
C LEU A 6 33.28 -15.91 26.66
N VAL A 7 32.92 -14.78 27.22
CA VAL A 7 32.64 -13.53 26.46
C VAL A 7 33.91 -12.94 25.82
N LEU A 8 35.05 -12.97 26.54
CA LEU A 8 36.32 -12.49 25.98
C LEU A 8 36.90 -13.46 24.94
N SER A 9 36.53 -14.77 24.96
CA SER A 9 36.88 -15.72 23.91
C SER A 9 36.11 -15.53 22.62
N LEU A 10 35.00 -14.79 22.64
CA LEU A 10 34.19 -14.37 21.46
C LEU A 10 34.76 -13.14 20.75
N ILE A 11 35.79 -12.46 21.32
CA ILE A 11 36.44 -11.35 20.60
C ILE A 11 37.12 -11.94 19.37
N PRO A 12 36.71 -11.51 18.17
CA PRO A 12 37.27 -12.04 16.92
C PRO A 12 38.79 -11.87 16.89
N SER A 13 39.51 -12.91 16.52
CA SER A 13 40.93 -12.79 16.23
C SER A 13 41.16 -11.67 15.22
N LEU A 14 42.36 -11.05 15.18
CA LEU A 14 42.68 -9.97 14.21
C LEU A 14 42.27 -10.31 12.76
N TYR A 15 42.33 -11.59 12.40
CA TYR A 15 41.93 -12.11 11.09
C TYR A 15 40.42 -12.07 10.84
N MET A 16 39.60 -12.24 11.89
CA MET A 16 38.13 -12.10 11.78
C MET A 16 37.73 -10.64 11.69
N LYS A 17 38.39 -9.74 12.42
CA LYS A 17 38.15 -8.28 12.30
C LYS A 17 38.35 -7.79 10.86
N LYS A 18 39.40 -8.27 10.16
CA LYS A 18 39.63 -7.93 8.75
C LYS A 18 38.51 -8.41 7.83
N ARG A 19 37.92 -9.60 8.08
CA ARG A 19 36.78 -10.12 7.29
C ARG A 19 35.51 -9.31 7.49
N ILE A 20 35.20 -8.99 8.73
CA ILE A 20 34.05 -8.16 9.07
C ILE A 20 34.24 -6.74 8.47
N LEU A 21 35.43 -6.15 8.63
CA LEU A 21 35.74 -4.85 8.09
C LEU A 21 35.63 -4.83 6.56
N PHE A 22 36.08 -5.88 5.86
CA PHE A 22 35.89 -6.03 4.42
C PHE A 22 34.42 -6.00 4.04
N LEU A 23 33.55 -6.80 4.71
CA LEU A 23 32.13 -6.87 4.44
C LEU A 23 31.42 -5.54 4.71
N LEU A 24 31.73 -4.90 5.83
CA LEU A 24 31.17 -3.58 6.18
C LEU A 24 31.62 -2.51 5.18
N THR A 25 32.93 -2.46 4.87
CA THR A 25 33.45 -1.47 3.90
C THR A 25 32.83 -1.68 2.52
N LEU A 26 32.66 -2.93 2.10
CA LEU A 26 32.00 -3.27 0.83
C LEU A 26 30.53 -2.78 0.83
N TYR A 27 29.78 -3.14 1.86
CA TYR A 27 28.37 -2.73 1.99
C TYR A 27 28.21 -1.22 1.94
N PHE A 28 28.97 -0.49 2.76
CA PHE A 28 28.88 0.97 2.81
C PHE A 28 29.47 1.64 1.54
N MET A 29 30.39 0.98 0.81
CA MET A 29 30.89 1.50 -0.47
C MET A 29 29.82 1.43 -1.57
N TRP A 30 28.91 0.45 -1.54
CA TRP A 30 27.82 0.38 -2.50
C TRP A 30 26.87 1.57 -2.37
N LEU A 31 26.63 2.10 -1.14
CA LEU A 31 25.65 3.15 -0.93
C LEU A 31 25.93 4.44 -1.74
N PRO A 32 27.12 5.07 -1.68
CA PRO A 32 27.40 6.24 -2.49
C PRO A 32 27.42 5.93 -3.99
N LEU A 33 27.86 4.72 -4.38
CA LEU A 33 27.85 4.30 -5.78
C LEU A 33 26.43 4.19 -6.34
N LEU A 34 25.45 3.74 -5.54
CA LEU A 34 24.04 3.66 -5.92
C LEU A 34 23.34 5.03 -5.76
N ALA A 35 23.64 5.77 -4.69
CA ALA A 35 22.99 7.04 -4.41
C ALA A 35 23.25 8.10 -5.47
N ILE A 36 24.43 8.10 -6.13
CA ILE A 36 24.77 9.05 -7.20
C ILE A 36 23.82 8.96 -8.41
N GLN A 37 23.15 7.83 -8.61
CA GLN A 37 22.16 7.66 -9.68
C GLN A 37 21.05 8.70 -9.59
N LYS A 38 20.63 9.07 -8.39
CA LYS A 38 19.50 9.97 -8.13
C LYS A 38 19.73 11.40 -8.63
N PRO A 39 20.78 12.11 -8.19
CA PRO A 39 21.07 13.43 -8.72
C PRO A 39 21.41 13.41 -10.21
N VAL A 40 22.08 12.37 -10.72
CA VAL A 40 22.34 12.23 -12.17
C VAL A 40 21.05 12.08 -12.95
N PHE A 41 20.10 11.26 -12.48
CA PHE A 41 18.77 11.11 -13.06
C PHE A 41 18.01 12.44 -13.10
N MET A 42 17.98 13.19 -11.99
CA MET A 42 17.30 14.47 -11.93
C MET A 42 17.95 15.52 -12.84
N LEU A 43 19.29 15.55 -12.92
CA LEU A 43 20.01 16.45 -13.82
C LEU A 43 19.77 16.10 -15.30
N TYR A 44 19.71 14.82 -15.65
CA TYR A 44 19.40 14.41 -17.01
C TYR A 44 17.98 14.85 -17.41
N HIS A 45 17.03 14.69 -16.53
CA HIS A 45 15.64 15.13 -16.71
C HIS A 45 15.42 16.56 -16.17
N HIS A 46 16.34 17.48 -16.42
CA HIS A 46 16.30 18.85 -15.87
C HIS A 46 15.01 19.61 -16.17
N ALA A 47 14.34 19.32 -17.29
CA ALA A 47 13.05 19.93 -17.62
C ALA A 47 11.96 19.53 -16.61
N LEU A 48 11.93 18.26 -16.15
CA LEU A 48 11.02 17.77 -15.12
C LEU A 48 11.48 18.20 -13.70
N ALA A 49 12.78 18.42 -13.53
CA ALA A 49 13.36 18.93 -12.31
C ALA A 49 13.30 20.47 -12.21
N SER A 50 12.77 21.17 -13.23
CA SER A 50 12.61 22.62 -13.21
C SER A 50 11.70 23.03 -12.06
N GLY A 51 12.20 23.85 -11.15
CA GLY A 51 11.51 24.22 -9.92
C GLY A 51 11.83 23.36 -8.69
N CYS A 52 12.62 22.28 -8.83
CA CYS A 52 13.12 21.52 -7.69
C CYS A 52 14.25 22.27 -7.00
N SER A 53 14.18 22.39 -5.69
CA SER A 53 15.20 23.01 -4.84
C SER A 53 16.33 22.04 -4.51
N LEU A 54 17.46 22.54 -4.00
CA LEU A 54 18.54 21.70 -3.46
C LEU A 54 18.03 20.77 -2.34
N ILE A 55 17.06 21.23 -1.56
CA ILE A 55 16.44 20.45 -0.50
C ILE A 55 15.71 19.23 -1.10
N ASP A 56 15.07 19.38 -2.25
CA ASP A 56 14.38 18.26 -2.92
C ASP A 56 15.39 17.20 -3.40
N TYR A 57 16.55 17.61 -3.94
CA TYR A 57 17.64 16.68 -4.26
C TYR A 57 18.13 15.92 -3.02
N LEU A 58 18.28 16.58 -1.88
CA LEU A 58 18.69 15.95 -0.62
C LEU A 58 17.61 14.97 -0.12
N LYS A 59 16.33 15.36 -0.19
CA LYS A 59 15.20 14.47 0.16
C LYS A 59 15.16 13.24 -0.74
N VAL A 60 15.32 13.38 -2.05
CA VAL A 60 15.38 12.26 -3.00
C VAL A 60 16.50 11.28 -2.64
N ILE A 61 17.70 11.79 -2.30
CA ILE A 61 18.81 10.94 -1.88
C ILE A 61 18.48 10.24 -0.57
N THR A 62 18.04 10.96 0.45
CA THR A 62 17.81 10.39 1.79
C THR A 62 16.68 9.36 1.83
N HIS A 63 15.55 9.61 1.17
CA HIS A 63 14.48 8.62 1.07
C HIS A 63 14.88 7.42 0.23
N GLY A 64 15.60 7.66 -0.88
CA GLY A 64 16.05 6.60 -1.77
C GLY A 64 17.12 5.68 -1.17
N LEU A 65 17.83 6.10 -0.10
CA LEU A 65 18.81 5.25 0.59
C LEU A 65 18.19 3.94 1.11
N LEU A 66 16.90 3.91 1.43
CA LEU A 66 16.21 2.68 1.88
C LEU A 66 16.35 1.56 0.84
N LEU A 67 16.07 1.84 -0.43
CA LEU A 67 16.19 0.85 -1.50
C LEU A 67 17.66 0.62 -1.90
N ASP A 68 18.53 1.63 -1.79
CA ASP A 68 19.97 1.45 -2.01
C ASP A 68 20.56 0.49 -0.96
N CYS A 69 20.15 0.57 0.30
CA CYS A 69 20.56 -0.36 1.35
C CYS A 69 20.15 -1.80 1.02
N THR A 70 18.94 -1.99 0.48
CA THR A 70 18.46 -3.29 0.05
C THR A 70 19.31 -3.86 -1.10
N ILE A 71 19.58 -3.07 -2.14
CA ILE A 71 20.42 -3.49 -3.27
C ILE A 71 21.88 -3.73 -2.82
N ALA A 72 22.43 -2.86 -1.96
CA ALA A 72 23.77 -3.06 -1.38
C ALA A 72 23.84 -4.39 -0.61
N GLY A 73 22.77 -4.77 0.10
CA GLY A 73 22.64 -6.06 0.76
C GLY A 73 22.74 -7.23 -0.22
N TYR A 74 21.96 -7.22 -1.28
CA TYR A 74 22.01 -8.25 -2.33
C TYR A 74 23.41 -8.34 -2.98
N LEU A 75 24.03 -7.18 -3.30
CA LEU A 75 25.36 -7.12 -3.90
C LEU A 75 26.47 -7.58 -2.95
N THR A 76 26.23 -7.54 -1.64
CA THR A 76 27.19 -8.02 -0.63
C THR A 76 27.01 -9.51 -0.31
N ALA A 77 25.89 -10.12 -0.65
CA ALA A 77 25.57 -11.52 -0.30
C ALA A 77 26.58 -12.53 -0.87
N LEU A 78 26.93 -12.42 -2.16
CA LEU A 78 27.93 -13.32 -2.77
C LEU A 78 29.34 -13.13 -2.18
N PRO A 79 29.88 -11.90 -2.01
CA PRO A 79 31.11 -11.67 -1.27
C PRO A 79 31.09 -12.20 0.17
N LEU A 80 29.95 -12.17 0.87
CA LEU A 80 29.79 -12.78 2.20
C LEU A 80 29.96 -14.29 2.13
N LEU A 81 29.35 -14.97 1.16
CA LEU A 81 29.55 -16.41 0.93
C LEU A 81 31.02 -16.73 0.60
N MET A 82 31.66 -15.93 -0.26
CA MET A 82 33.09 -16.07 -0.53
C MET A 82 33.92 -15.92 0.74
N THR A 83 33.56 -14.96 1.59
CA THR A 83 34.23 -14.73 2.88
C THR A 83 34.06 -15.91 3.82
N LEU A 84 32.87 -16.52 3.87
CA LEU A 84 32.59 -17.73 4.64
C LEU A 84 33.45 -18.92 4.17
N VAL A 85 33.46 -19.18 2.86
CA VAL A 85 34.26 -20.27 2.28
C VAL A 85 35.75 -20.03 2.52
N SER A 86 36.24 -18.78 2.48
CA SER A 86 37.64 -18.42 2.71
C SER A 86 38.14 -18.72 4.13
N VAL A 87 37.25 -18.97 5.09
CA VAL A 87 37.59 -19.44 6.45
C VAL A 87 38.23 -20.84 6.38
N TRP A 88 37.75 -21.67 5.45
CA TRP A 88 38.16 -23.08 5.32
C TRP A 88 39.19 -23.28 4.19
N LEU A 89 39.01 -22.54 3.11
CA LEU A 89 39.83 -22.62 1.89
C LEU A 89 40.45 -21.25 1.59
N PRO A 90 41.53 -20.84 2.27
CA PRO A 90 42.15 -19.55 2.00
C PRO A 90 42.89 -19.60 0.66
N GLY A 91 42.94 -18.45 -0.01
CA GLY A 91 43.64 -18.35 -1.26
C GLY A 91 43.54 -17.00 -1.94
N SER A 92 44.52 -16.64 -2.74
CA SER A 92 44.55 -15.37 -3.49
C SER A 92 43.55 -15.34 -4.65
N PHE A 93 43.04 -16.51 -5.07
CA PHE A 93 42.07 -16.61 -6.17
C PHE A 93 40.76 -15.84 -5.89
N TYR A 94 40.35 -15.65 -4.63
CA TYR A 94 39.18 -14.86 -4.29
C TYR A 94 39.27 -13.42 -4.78
N ARG A 95 40.44 -12.81 -4.77
CA ARG A 95 40.61 -11.47 -5.34
C ARG A 95 40.39 -11.44 -6.84
N LYS A 96 40.76 -12.51 -7.57
CA LYS A 96 40.47 -12.63 -9.01
C LYS A 96 38.96 -12.80 -9.22
N LEU A 97 38.32 -13.65 -8.41
CA LEU A 97 36.90 -13.92 -8.46
C LEU A 97 36.08 -12.64 -8.12
N LEU A 98 36.49 -11.88 -7.08
CA LEU A 98 35.86 -10.59 -6.74
C LEU A 98 36.03 -9.56 -7.87
N LYS A 99 37.17 -9.49 -8.55
CA LYS A 99 37.33 -8.60 -9.70
C LYS A 99 36.36 -8.96 -10.83
N GLY A 100 36.18 -10.24 -11.11
CA GLY A 100 35.21 -10.72 -12.09
C GLY A 100 33.79 -10.37 -11.69
N TYR A 101 33.40 -10.67 -10.42
CA TYR A 101 32.08 -10.34 -9.88
C TYR A 101 31.79 -8.84 -9.94
N PHE A 102 32.70 -8.00 -9.48
CA PHE A 102 32.53 -6.56 -9.52
C PHE A 102 32.46 -5.99 -10.93
N GLY A 103 33.20 -6.61 -11.88
CA GLY A 103 33.12 -6.27 -13.30
C GLY A 103 31.70 -6.54 -13.85
N ILE A 104 31.15 -7.73 -13.57
CA ILE A 104 29.82 -8.12 -14.02
C ILE A 104 28.76 -7.18 -13.38
N MET A 105 28.83 -6.97 -12.06
CA MET A 105 27.86 -6.10 -11.36
C MET A 105 27.97 -4.64 -11.82
N ALA A 106 29.16 -4.12 -12.08
CA ALA A 106 29.35 -2.78 -12.61
C ALA A 106 28.68 -2.60 -13.98
N VAL A 107 28.85 -3.57 -14.87
CA VAL A 107 28.19 -3.57 -16.20
C VAL A 107 26.68 -3.65 -16.05
N LEU A 108 26.15 -4.57 -15.23
CA LEU A 108 24.71 -4.74 -15.06
C LEU A 108 24.05 -3.49 -14.45
N ILE A 109 24.61 -2.95 -13.36
CA ILE A 109 24.06 -1.76 -12.69
C ILE A 109 24.09 -0.55 -13.62
N ALA A 110 25.20 -0.36 -14.34
CA ALA A 110 25.33 0.76 -15.27
C ALA A 110 24.40 0.62 -16.48
N ALA A 111 24.18 -0.59 -16.99
CA ALA A 111 23.24 -0.85 -18.08
C ALA A 111 21.80 -0.57 -17.63
N ILE A 112 21.38 -1.10 -16.48
CA ILE A 112 20.05 -0.85 -15.90
C ILE A 112 19.83 0.65 -15.71
N PHE A 113 20.78 1.37 -15.12
CA PHE A 113 20.67 2.79 -14.89
C PHE A 113 20.60 3.61 -16.18
N SER A 114 21.46 3.33 -17.15
CA SER A 114 21.48 4.07 -18.43
C SER A 114 20.18 3.86 -19.21
N VAL A 115 19.67 2.63 -19.26
CA VAL A 115 18.39 2.30 -19.91
C VAL A 115 17.23 2.97 -19.18
N ASP A 116 17.22 2.93 -17.86
CA ASP A 116 16.19 3.56 -17.03
C ASP A 116 16.10 5.08 -17.28
N VAL A 117 17.24 5.76 -17.29
CA VAL A 117 17.32 7.19 -17.59
C VAL A 117 16.82 7.50 -19.02
N ALA A 118 17.18 6.66 -20.00
CA ALA A 118 16.75 6.86 -21.38
C ALA A 118 15.22 6.69 -21.55
N LEU A 119 14.66 5.64 -20.95
CA LEU A 119 13.26 5.27 -21.15
C LEU A 119 12.28 6.10 -20.29
N TYR A 120 12.72 6.64 -19.17
CA TYR A 120 11.86 7.42 -18.30
C TYR A 120 11.19 8.61 -18.99
N GLY A 121 11.90 9.30 -19.87
CA GLY A 121 11.34 10.42 -20.63
C GLY A 121 10.18 10.04 -21.56
N TYR A 122 10.13 8.77 -21.98
CA TYR A 122 9.07 8.22 -22.84
C TYR A 122 7.97 7.54 -22.02
N TRP A 123 8.34 6.86 -20.95
CA TRP A 123 7.43 6.02 -20.19
C TRP A 123 6.79 6.73 -19.00
N GLY A 124 7.47 7.73 -18.43
CA GLY A 124 7.00 8.43 -17.23
C GLY A 124 7.06 7.60 -15.95
N PHE A 125 7.75 6.45 -15.95
CA PHE A 125 7.96 5.58 -14.79
C PHE A 125 9.33 4.91 -14.84
N ARG A 126 9.78 4.39 -13.69
CA ARG A 126 11.09 3.73 -13.55
C ARG A 126 11.08 2.37 -14.26
N LEU A 127 12.27 1.93 -14.65
CA LEU A 127 12.48 0.69 -15.39
C LEU A 127 11.80 -0.50 -14.71
N ASP A 128 11.04 -1.25 -15.46
CA ASP A 128 10.34 -2.45 -15.04
C ASP A 128 10.49 -3.61 -16.03
N ALA A 129 9.84 -4.74 -15.76
CA ALA A 129 9.90 -5.93 -16.59
C ALA A 129 9.39 -5.73 -18.04
N THR A 130 8.71 -4.62 -18.34
CA THR A 130 8.27 -4.26 -19.70
C THR A 130 9.46 -4.16 -20.66
N LEU A 131 10.66 -3.84 -20.15
CA LEU A 131 11.89 -3.85 -20.93
C LEU A 131 12.07 -5.16 -21.72
N PHE A 132 11.76 -6.30 -21.12
CA PHE A 132 12.01 -7.60 -21.75
C PHE A 132 11.13 -7.87 -22.97
N PHE A 133 9.95 -7.24 -23.06
CA PHE A 133 9.13 -7.29 -24.26
C PHE A 133 9.79 -6.55 -25.44
N TYR A 134 10.42 -5.41 -25.17
CA TYR A 134 11.14 -4.63 -26.19
C TYR A 134 12.44 -5.28 -26.64
N LEU A 135 13.07 -6.09 -25.78
CA LEU A 135 14.26 -6.86 -26.17
C LEU A 135 13.95 -8.00 -27.15
N GLN A 136 12.68 -8.37 -27.35
CA GLN A 136 12.26 -9.34 -28.36
C GLN A 136 12.27 -8.74 -29.78
N SER A 137 12.19 -7.40 -29.92
CA SER A 137 12.27 -6.68 -31.19
C SER A 137 13.24 -5.50 -31.09
N PRO A 138 14.56 -5.77 -30.97
CA PRO A 138 15.57 -4.72 -30.73
C PRO A 138 15.63 -3.67 -31.84
N GLY A 139 15.36 -4.07 -33.09
CA GLY A 139 15.36 -3.16 -34.23
C GLY A 139 14.30 -2.06 -34.13
N ASP A 140 13.09 -2.43 -33.71
CA ASP A 140 11.98 -1.48 -33.55
C ASP A 140 12.21 -0.56 -32.35
N ALA A 141 12.78 -1.09 -31.26
CA ALA A 141 13.13 -0.31 -30.08
C ALA A 141 14.22 0.75 -30.37
N MET A 142 15.19 0.42 -31.24
CA MET A 142 16.28 1.33 -31.62
C MET A 142 15.87 2.35 -32.69
N ALA A 143 14.89 2.05 -33.52
CA ALA A 143 14.49 2.89 -34.65
C ALA A 143 13.99 4.30 -34.21
N SER A 144 13.50 4.42 -32.99
CA SER A 144 12.95 5.67 -32.44
C SER A 144 13.96 6.47 -31.60
N VAL A 145 15.20 5.97 -31.40
CA VAL A 145 16.19 6.63 -30.54
C VAL A 145 17.12 7.53 -31.38
N PRO A 146 17.17 8.86 -31.12
CA PRO A 146 18.10 9.76 -31.81
C PRO A 146 19.56 9.35 -31.56
N LEU A 147 20.41 9.40 -32.60
CA LEU A 147 21.84 9.01 -32.50
C LEU A 147 22.59 9.75 -31.39
N GLY A 148 22.30 11.04 -31.17
CA GLY A 148 22.89 11.82 -30.08
C GLY A 148 22.54 11.28 -28.70
N GLN A 149 21.29 10.86 -28.50
CA GLN A 149 20.84 10.24 -27.26
C GLN A 149 21.50 8.87 -27.05
N PHE A 150 21.63 8.07 -28.10
CA PHE A 150 22.32 6.78 -28.05
C PHE A 150 23.78 6.92 -27.57
N PHE A 151 24.55 7.85 -28.17
CA PHE A 151 25.93 8.09 -27.75
C PHE A 151 26.04 8.66 -26.32
N ALA A 152 25.14 9.53 -25.92
CA ALA A 152 25.09 10.04 -24.55
C ALA A 152 24.84 8.91 -23.53
N GLN A 153 23.93 7.98 -23.83
CA GLN A 153 23.67 6.82 -22.98
C GLN A 153 24.84 5.84 -22.94
N LEU A 154 25.50 5.61 -24.08
CA LEU A 154 26.69 4.76 -24.15
C LEU A 154 27.86 5.36 -23.33
N LEU A 155 28.03 6.67 -23.38
CA LEU A 155 29.03 7.37 -22.57
C LEU A 155 28.69 7.27 -21.06
N MET A 156 27.44 7.53 -20.68
CA MET A 156 26.99 7.40 -19.30
C MET A 156 27.19 5.97 -18.78
N PHE A 157 26.80 4.97 -19.55
CA PHE A 157 27.06 3.56 -19.24
C PHE A 157 28.56 3.29 -19.00
N ALA A 158 29.42 3.70 -19.94
CA ALA A 158 30.86 3.43 -19.87
C ALA A 158 31.51 4.12 -18.67
N VAL A 159 31.19 5.40 -18.43
CA VAL A 159 31.71 6.19 -17.30
C VAL A 159 31.28 5.58 -15.97
N TYR A 160 30.01 5.22 -15.86
CA TYR A 160 29.46 4.70 -14.60
C TYR A 160 29.96 3.27 -14.32
N ALA A 161 29.97 2.38 -15.32
CA ALA A 161 30.55 1.04 -15.20
C ALA A 161 32.02 1.09 -14.80
N PHE A 162 32.80 1.95 -15.48
CA PHE A 162 34.24 2.15 -15.14
C PHE A 162 34.38 2.69 -13.71
N GLY A 163 33.59 3.69 -13.32
CA GLY A 163 33.62 4.29 -11.97
C GLY A 163 33.36 3.27 -10.88
N ILE A 164 32.29 2.46 -11.02
CA ILE A 164 31.98 1.37 -10.07
C ILE A 164 33.13 0.36 -10.01
N TYR A 165 33.55 -0.18 -11.17
CA TYR A 165 34.58 -1.19 -11.22
C TYR A 165 35.91 -0.69 -10.66
N TRP A 166 36.34 0.52 -11.06
CA TRP A 166 37.61 1.11 -10.62
C TRP A 166 37.60 1.32 -9.10
N THR A 167 36.51 1.87 -8.54
CA THR A 167 36.37 2.11 -7.11
C THR A 167 36.47 0.79 -6.33
N LEU A 168 35.68 -0.22 -6.70
CA LEU A 168 35.67 -1.51 -6.00
C LEU A 168 37.01 -2.25 -6.16
N LYS A 169 37.59 -2.25 -7.36
CA LYS A 169 38.91 -2.85 -7.63
C LYS A 169 40.02 -2.17 -6.81
N ARG A 170 39.99 -0.84 -6.70
CA ARG A 170 41.05 -0.05 -6.07
C ARG A 170 40.94 -0.09 -4.53
N PHE A 171 39.76 -0.02 -3.98
CA PHE A 171 39.55 0.18 -2.53
C PHE A 171 39.04 -1.07 -1.82
N ILE A 172 38.27 -1.95 -2.46
CA ILE A 172 37.63 -3.09 -1.80
C ILE A 172 38.41 -4.39 -2.01
N VAL A 173 38.78 -4.71 -3.23
CA VAL A 173 39.51 -5.98 -3.54
C VAL A 173 40.77 -6.17 -2.67
N PRO A 174 41.61 -5.14 -2.40
CA PRO A 174 42.79 -5.29 -1.55
C PRO A 174 42.45 -5.64 -0.08
N LEU A 175 41.27 -5.27 0.41
CA LEU A 175 40.84 -5.54 1.78
C LEU A 175 40.50 -7.02 2.03
N PHE A 176 40.27 -7.80 0.97
CA PHE A 176 39.92 -9.21 1.12
C PHE A 176 41.06 -10.00 1.80
N PRO A 177 40.78 -10.63 2.97
CA PRO A 177 41.81 -11.32 3.74
C PRO A 177 42.13 -12.71 3.16
N GLU A 178 43.41 -12.98 2.86
CA GLU A 178 43.89 -14.25 2.32
C GLU A 178 44.39 -15.22 3.39
N THR A 179 44.34 -14.83 4.65
CA THR A 179 44.93 -15.57 5.78
C THR A 179 43.97 -16.61 6.36
N LEU A 180 44.53 -17.72 6.83
CA LEU A 180 43.82 -18.78 7.56
C LEU A 180 43.23 -18.28 8.86
N VAL A 181 42.02 -18.76 9.20
CA VAL A 181 41.40 -18.58 10.51
C VAL A 181 41.72 -19.78 11.40
N ARG A 182 42.33 -19.53 12.57
CA ARG A 182 42.76 -20.60 13.49
C ARG A 182 41.57 -21.35 14.11
N LYS A 183 40.48 -20.62 14.48
CA LYS A 183 39.22 -21.18 15.00
C LYS A 183 38.15 -21.17 13.91
N ARG A 184 38.17 -22.14 12.98
CA ARG A 184 37.32 -22.15 11.77
C ARG A 184 35.82 -22.16 12.08
N LEU A 185 35.37 -23.02 13.03
CA LEU A 185 33.95 -23.10 13.42
C LEU A 185 33.44 -21.77 14.00
N GLY A 186 34.17 -21.19 14.95
CA GLY A 186 33.82 -19.88 15.50
C GLY A 186 33.85 -18.76 14.45
N GLY A 187 34.85 -18.81 13.56
CA GLY A 187 34.91 -17.86 12.43
C GLY A 187 33.71 -17.99 11.49
N SER A 188 33.30 -19.20 11.14
CA SER A 188 32.12 -19.45 10.31
C SER A 188 30.85 -18.95 10.98
N LEU A 189 30.68 -19.20 12.28
CA LEU A 189 29.52 -18.73 13.03
C LEU A 189 29.41 -17.19 13.01
N ILE A 190 30.53 -16.48 13.19
CA ILE A 190 30.55 -15.01 13.14
C ILE A 190 30.14 -14.50 11.74
N ILE A 191 30.61 -15.12 10.66
CA ILE A 191 30.24 -14.73 9.30
C ILE A 191 28.76 -15.03 9.04
N ILE A 192 28.22 -16.17 9.51
CA ILE A 192 26.80 -16.51 9.40
C ILE A 192 25.94 -15.50 10.16
N LEU A 193 26.32 -15.12 11.38
CA LEU A 193 25.64 -14.08 12.15
C LEU A 193 25.69 -12.72 11.43
N SER A 194 26.85 -12.39 10.82
CA SER A 194 26.95 -11.17 9.97
C SER A 194 26.00 -11.23 8.78
N GLY A 195 25.79 -12.42 8.19
CA GLY A 195 24.79 -12.67 7.15
C GLY A 195 23.36 -12.46 7.66
N GLY A 196 23.07 -12.88 8.89
CA GLY A 196 21.79 -12.60 9.56
C GLY A 196 21.54 -11.09 9.71
N ILE A 197 22.57 -10.32 10.08
CA ILE A 197 22.48 -8.85 10.14
C ILE A 197 22.27 -8.25 8.74
N LEU A 198 22.95 -8.77 7.72
CA LEU A 198 22.80 -8.32 6.33
C LEU A 198 21.38 -8.59 5.80
N PHE A 199 20.68 -9.58 6.34
CA PHE A 199 19.30 -9.85 5.96
C PHE A 199 18.35 -8.69 6.31
N ILE A 200 18.64 -7.91 7.36
CA ILE A 200 17.82 -6.77 7.77
C ILE A 200 17.65 -5.74 6.64
N PRO A 201 18.73 -5.16 6.06
CA PRO A 201 18.57 -4.23 4.95
C PRO A 201 18.04 -4.90 3.68
N ILE A 202 18.35 -6.18 3.41
CA ILE A 202 17.77 -6.92 2.27
C ILE A 202 16.25 -6.98 2.39
N ARG A 203 15.73 -7.22 3.60
CA ARG A 203 14.29 -7.25 3.86
C ARG A 203 13.65 -5.84 3.80
N GLY A 204 14.43 -4.77 3.95
CA GLY A 204 13.94 -3.39 4.02
C GLY A 204 13.78 -2.85 5.44
N GLY A 205 14.23 -3.60 6.46
CA GLY A 205 14.18 -3.19 7.87
C GLY A 205 13.64 -4.28 8.80
N VAL A 206 13.24 -3.86 10.00
CA VAL A 206 12.72 -4.73 11.07
C VAL A 206 11.20 -4.59 11.28
N THR A 207 10.55 -3.72 10.51
CA THR A 207 9.10 -3.48 10.57
C THR A 207 8.31 -4.64 9.96
N THR A 208 6.98 -4.57 10.00
CA THR A 208 6.10 -5.57 9.36
C THR A 208 6.22 -5.55 7.83
N SER A 209 6.57 -4.40 7.25
CA SER A 209 6.79 -4.24 5.82
C SER A 209 8.06 -4.92 5.32
N THR A 210 8.00 -5.43 4.09
CA THR A 210 9.18 -5.78 3.29
C THR A 210 9.50 -4.64 2.33
N ALA A 211 10.76 -4.60 1.85
CA ALA A 211 11.17 -3.60 0.87
C ALA A 211 10.21 -3.57 -0.33
N ASN A 212 9.76 -2.39 -0.70
CA ASN A 212 8.90 -2.12 -1.85
C ASN A 212 9.14 -0.68 -2.35
N VAL A 213 8.80 -0.40 -3.60
CA VAL A 213 9.04 0.94 -4.19
C VAL A 213 8.26 2.06 -3.50
N GLY A 214 7.13 1.74 -2.87
CA GLY A 214 6.31 2.73 -2.16
C GLY A 214 6.97 3.35 -0.94
N MET A 215 7.94 2.66 -0.32
CA MET A 215 8.65 3.13 0.89
C MET A 215 9.41 4.44 0.69
N VAL A 216 9.76 4.77 -0.54
CA VAL A 216 10.52 5.99 -0.87
C VAL A 216 9.64 7.15 -1.32
N TYR A 217 8.31 6.98 -1.34
CA TYR A 217 7.37 8.04 -1.68
C TYR A 217 7.26 9.05 -0.54
N PHE A 218 7.38 10.34 -0.86
CA PHE A 218 7.39 11.42 0.12
C PHE A 218 6.80 12.74 -0.39
N SER A 219 6.37 12.81 -1.66
CA SER A 219 5.96 14.07 -2.30
C SER A 219 4.75 13.85 -3.20
N GLN A 220 3.94 14.90 -3.37
CA GLN A 220 2.91 14.95 -4.41
C GLN A 220 3.51 15.09 -5.82
N ASN A 221 4.72 15.60 -5.92
CA ASN A 221 5.45 15.58 -7.18
C ASN A 221 5.96 14.17 -7.48
N GLN A 222 5.29 13.49 -8.39
CA GLN A 222 5.60 12.11 -8.78
C GLN A 222 7.03 11.95 -9.30
N PHE A 223 7.58 12.97 -9.96
CA PHE A 223 8.97 12.95 -10.44
C PHE A 223 9.96 12.82 -9.27
N LEU A 224 9.71 13.47 -8.12
CA LEU A 224 10.56 13.35 -6.94
C LEU A 224 10.49 11.95 -6.34
N ASN A 225 9.30 11.36 -6.26
CA ASN A 225 9.11 9.98 -5.79
C ASN A 225 9.85 8.99 -6.69
N HIS A 226 9.66 9.12 -8.01
CA HIS A 226 10.38 8.29 -8.98
C HIS A 226 11.89 8.48 -8.90
N SER A 227 12.38 9.72 -8.74
CA SER A 227 13.82 9.99 -8.62
C SER A 227 14.45 9.28 -7.41
N ALA A 228 13.68 9.04 -6.34
CA ALA A 228 14.15 8.33 -5.15
C ALA A 228 14.23 6.80 -5.33
N ILE A 229 13.51 6.22 -6.31
CA ILE A 229 13.53 4.77 -6.56
C ILE A 229 14.87 4.34 -7.15
N ASN A 230 15.44 3.26 -6.61
CA ASN A 230 16.60 2.58 -7.22
C ASN A 230 16.13 1.75 -8.42
N PRO A 231 16.67 1.94 -9.64
CA PRO A 231 16.21 1.25 -10.86
C PRO A 231 16.48 -0.25 -10.83
N CYS A 232 17.54 -0.71 -10.16
CA CYS A 232 17.80 -2.14 -10.00
C CYS A 232 16.70 -2.78 -9.13
N PHE A 233 16.27 -2.09 -8.06
CA PHE A 233 15.19 -2.56 -7.20
C PHE A 233 13.86 -2.59 -7.96
N SER A 234 13.52 -1.52 -8.68
CA SER A 234 12.30 -1.44 -9.48
C SER A 234 12.19 -2.59 -10.49
N LEU A 235 13.28 -2.86 -11.20
CA LEU A 235 13.33 -3.97 -12.15
C LEU A 235 13.19 -5.34 -11.46
N MET A 236 13.90 -5.56 -10.36
CA MET A 236 13.81 -6.83 -9.59
C MET A 236 12.40 -7.05 -9.02
N GLU A 237 11.80 -6.03 -8.45
CA GLU A 237 10.45 -6.11 -7.90
C GLU A 237 9.42 -6.42 -9.00
N SER A 238 9.50 -5.74 -10.13
CA SER A 238 8.58 -5.94 -11.25
C SER A 238 8.70 -7.32 -11.89
N LEU A 239 9.92 -7.89 -11.95
CA LEU A 239 10.13 -9.28 -12.43
C LEU A 239 9.44 -10.33 -11.55
N SER A 240 9.30 -10.05 -10.25
CA SER A 240 8.58 -10.94 -9.33
C SER A 240 7.05 -10.84 -9.44
N ARG A 241 6.51 -9.87 -10.21
CA ARG A 241 5.09 -9.52 -10.28
C ARG A 241 4.61 -9.39 -11.73
N GLN A 242 4.87 -10.39 -12.56
CA GLN A 242 4.36 -10.41 -13.94
C GLN A 242 2.94 -10.97 -13.97
N ASP A 243 1.95 -10.08 -13.83
CA ASP A 243 0.53 -10.42 -14.01
C ASP A 243 0.04 -9.91 -15.37
N ASN A 244 -0.51 -10.83 -16.16
CA ASN A 244 -1.12 -10.52 -17.45
C ASN A 244 -2.63 -10.29 -17.25
N PHE A 245 -3.01 -9.09 -16.84
CA PHE A 245 -4.38 -8.74 -16.49
C PHE A 245 -5.35 -8.78 -17.69
N ASP A 246 -4.88 -8.53 -18.90
CA ASP A 246 -5.71 -8.52 -20.10
C ASP A 246 -6.19 -9.90 -20.52
N LYS A 247 -5.58 -10.98 -20.00
CA LYS A 247 -5.97 -12.37 -20.24
C LYS A 247 -6.78 -13.01 -19.11
N GLN A 248 -6.86 -12.35 -17.95
CA GLN A 248 -7.57 -12.89 -16.79
C GLN A 248 -9.06 -12.54 -16.86
N TYR A 249 -9.89 -13.44 -16.33
CA TYR A 249 -11.34 -13.25 -16.17
C TYR A 249 -12.08 -12.84 -17.45
N ARG A 250 -11.81 -13.55 -18.54
CA ARG A 250 -12.51 -13.41 -19.83
C ARG A 250 -13.71 -14.35 -19.89
N PHE A 251 -14.88 -13.85 -19.52
CA PHE A 251 -16.10 -14.65 -19.42
C PHE A 251 -16.99 -14.58 -20.66
N MET A 252 -16.93 -13.48 -21.40
CA MET A 252 -17.81 -13.19 -22.53
C MET A 252 -17.14 -12.25 -23.55
N PRO A 253 -17.71 -12.11 -24.78
CA PRO A 253 -17.26 -11.11 -25.75
C PRO A 253 -17.25 -9.69 -25.16
N ALA A 254 -16.30 -8.84 -25.57
CA ALA A 254 -16.13 -7.51 -25.02
C ALA A 254 -17.39 -6.63 -25.17
N GLU A 255 -18.06 -6.70 -26.32
CA GLU A 255 -19.30 -5.93 -26.60
C GLU A 255 -20.45 -6.30 -25.65
N GLU A 256 -20.58 -7.59 -25.31
CA GLU A 256 -21.57 -8.06 -24.34
C GLU A 256 -21.24 -7.60 -22.92
N ALA A 257 -19.96 -7.68 -22.55
CA ALA A 257 -19.48 -7.18 -21.25
C ALA A 257 -19.70 -5.66 -21.12
N ASP A 258 -19.44 -4.89 -22.20
CA ASP A 258 -19.66 -3.44 -22.23
C ASP A 258 -21.14 -3.09 -22.05
N LYS A 259 -22.04 -3.81 -22.70
CA LYS A 259 -23.49 -3.62 -22.56
C LYS A 259 -23.98 -3.87 -21.14
N LEU A 260 -23.62 -5.03 -20.56
CA LEU A 260 -24.02 -5.37 -19.20
C LEU A 260 -23.40 -4.42 -18.16
N PHE A 261 -22.14 -4.01 -18.37
CA PHE A 261 -21.49 -3.06 -17.47
C PHE A 261 -22.12 -1.66 -17.53
N ALA A 262 -22.61 -1.23 -18.69
CA ALA A 262 -23.31 0.06 -18.82
C ALA A 262 -24.58 0.12 -17.95
N GLU A 263 -25.27 -1.00 -17.77
CA GLU A 263 -26.43 -1.13 -16.88
C GLU A 263 -26.06 -1.06 -15.38
N LEU A 264 -24.78 -1.31 -15.05
CA LEU A 264 -24.29 -1.35 -13.67
C LEU A 264 -23.63 -0.04 -13.21
N LYS A 265 -23.48 0.93 -14.11
CA LYS A 265 -22.91 2.25 -13.78
C LYS A 265 -23.90 3.15 -13.06
N ASP A 266 -23.36 4.15 -12.38
CA ASP A 266 -24.15 5.25 -11.86
C ASP A 266 -24.93 5.94 -13.01
N GLN A 267 -26.18 6.30 -12.73
CA GLN A 267 -27.08 6.87 -13.73
C GLN A 267 -27.33 8.35 -13.41
N PRO A 268 -27.59 9.18 -14.43
CA PRO A 268 -28.04 10.54 -14.21
C PRO A 268 -29.34 10.57 -13.40
N VAL A 269 -29.49 11.58 -12.55
CA VAL A 269 -30.74 11.82 -11.82
C VAL A 269 -31.81 12.25 -12.82
N ALA A 270 -32.96 11.59 -12.82
CA ALA A 270 -34.07 12.00 -13.68
C ALA A 270 -34.60 13.41 -13.28
N PRO A 271 -35.09 14.24 -14.23
CA PRO A 271 -35.57 15.58 -13.91
C PRO A 271 -36.71 15.63 -12.87
N THR A 272 -37.42 14.53 -12.72
CA THR A 272 -38.55 14.37 -11.76
C THR A 272 -38.09 13.94 -10.37
N ASP A 273 -36.85 13.48 -10.23
CA ASP A 273 -36.34 12.86 -9.03
C ASP A 273 -35.36 13.78 -8.30
N SER A 274 -35.18 13.54 -7.02
CA SER A 274 -34.23 14.25 -6.19
C SER A 274 -33.42 13.28 -5.33
N ILE A 275 -32.13 13.52 -5.20
CA ILE A 275 -31.29 12.79 -4.25
C ILE A 275 -31.55 13.34 -2.85
N PRO A 276 -31.89 12.49 -1.87
CA PRO A 276 -32.02 12.92 -0.49
C PRO A 276 -30.73 13.56 0.03
N GLN A 277 -30.83 14.77 0.57
CA GLN A 277 -29.69 15.44 1.19
C GLN A 277 -29.59 15.03 2.67
N LEU A 278 -28.53 14.31 3.00
CA LEU A 278 -28.26 13.83 4.36
C LEU A 278 -27.57 14.88 5.23
N PHE A 279 -26.90 15.86 4.62
CA PHE A 279 -26.11 16.86 5.33
C PHE A 279 -26.77 18.23 5.34
N THR A 280 -26.50 19.02 6.37
CA THR A 280 -27.01 20.38 6.54
C THR A 280 -26.27 21.40 5.65
N THR A 281 -25.14 21.02 5.09
CA THR A 281 -24.27 21.85 4.24
C THR A 281 -23.54 20.98 3.19
N GLU A 282 -23.20 21.56 2.04
CA GLU A 282 -22.38 20.92 1.01
C GLU A 282 -20.87 20.97 1.31
N ARG A 283 -20.45 21.72 2.31
CA ARG A 283 -19.02 21.86 2.69
C ARG A 283 -18.75 21.56 4.17
N PRO A 284 -19.21 20.42 4.71
CA PRO A 284 -18.82 20.01 6.05
C PRO A 284 -17.34 19.60 6.09
N ASN A 285 -16.74 19.63 7.27
CA ASN A 285 -15.55 18.83 7.52
C ASN A 285 -15.91 17.34 7.43
N VAL A 286 -14.95 16.53 6.99
CA VAL A 286 -15.12 15.09 6.86
C VAL A 286 -14.09 14.37 7.74
N ILE A 287 -14.54 13.47 8.60
CA ILE A 287 -13.67 12.52 9.30
C ILE A 287 -14.08 11.12 8.84
N LEU A 288 -13.17 10.41 8.19
CA LEU A 288 -13.37 9.03 7.77
C LEU A 288 -12.64 8.10 8.74
N ILE A 289 -13.40 7.30 9.49
CA ILE A 289 -12.87 6.30 10.41
C ILE A 289 -12.99 4.92 9.74
N ILE A 290 -11.84 4.32 9.42
CA ILE A 290 -11.74 2.99 8.84
C ILE A 290 -11.44 2.01 9.96
N LEU A 291 -12.39 1.11 10.23
CA LEU A 291 -12.32 0.16 11.34
C LEU A 291 -11.71 -1.16 10.87
N GLU A 292 -10.57 -1.52 11.44
CA GLU A 292 -9.85 -2.77 11.14
C GLU A 292 -10.70 -4.00 11.47
N SER A 293 -10.94 -4.84 10.45
CA SER A 293 -11.54 -6.18 10.59
C SER A 293 -12.96 -6.20 11.19
N PHE A 294 -13.65 -5.08 11.27
CA PHE A 294 -14.96 -4.96 11.90
C PHE A 294 -16.10 -5.43 10.97
N SER A 295 -17.23 -5.88 11.51
CA SER A 295 -18.32 -6.39 10.68
C SER A 295 -19.69 -6.19 11.31
N SER A 296 -20.76 -6.47 10.53
CA SER A 296 -22.14 -6.50 11.04
C SER A 296 -22.33 -7.52 12.18
N LYS A 297 -21.49 -8.56 12.22
CA LYS A 297 -21.52 -9.61 13.25
C LYS A 297 -21.18 -9.13 14.66
N LEU A 298 -20.66 -7.92 14.78
CA LEU A 298 -20.29 -7.29 16.06
C LEU A 298 -21.32 -6.27 16.53
N MET A 299 -22.35 -5.96 15.73
CA MET A 299 -23.38 -4.96 16.03
C MET A 299 -24.76 -5.59 16.23
N GLU A 300 -25.35 -5.35 17.40
CA GLU A 300 -26.69 -5.82 17.74
C GLU A 300 -27.76 -5.25 16.79
N THR A 301 -27.62 -3.99 16.38
CA THR A 301 -28.52 -3.31 15.43
C THR A 301 -28.53 -3.94 14.03
N LEU A 302 -27.51 -4.73 13.68
CA LEU A 302 -27.42 -5.49 12.43
C LEU A 302 -27.59 -7.00 12.60
N GLY A 303 -28.02 -7.45 13.79
CA GLY A 303 -28.25 -8.86 14.11
C GLY A 303 -26.98 -9.61 14.55
N GLY A 304 -25.94 -8.88 14.94
CA GLY A 304 -24.70 -9.44 15.49
C GLY A 304 -24.70 -9.57 17.01
N GLU A 305 -23.49 -9.69 17.59
CA GLU A 305 -23.27 -9.87 19.03
C GLU A 305 -23.71 -8.65 19.83
N SER A 306 -24.48 -8.91 20.89
CA SER A 306 -24.85 -7.87 21.86
C SER A 306 -23.65 -7.51 22.74
N ASN A 307 -23.64 -6.28 23.25
CA ASN A 307 -22.62 -5.80 24.21
C ASN A 307 -21.16 -5.84 23.69
N VAL A 308 -20.92 -5.86 22.37
CA VAL A 308 -19.59 -5.73 21.78
C VAL A 308 -19.36 -4.30 21.27
N ALA A 309 -20.12 -3.86 20.30
CA ALA A 309 -20.00 -2.59 19.60
C ALA A 309 -21.04 -1.57 20.08
N ILE A 310 -21.08 -1.28 21.38
CA ILE A 310 -22.12 -0.45 22.02
C ILE A 310 -22.18 0.95 21.41
N ASN A 311 -21.02 1.56 21.13
CA ASN A 311 -20.95 2.91 20.56
C ASN A 311 -21.36 2.91 19.09
N MET A 312 -20.92 1.92 18.30
CA MET A 312 -21.34 1.77 16.91
C MET A 312 -22.85 1.53 16.79
N ASP A 313 -23.44 0.73 17.69
CA ASP A 313 -24.90 0.55 17.77
C ASP A 313 -25.61 1.86 18.11
N GLN A 314 -25.07 2.66 19.02
CA GLN A 314 -25.59 3.99 19.34
C GLN A 314 -25.46 4.91 18.12
N PHE A 315 -24.33 4.93 17.44
CA PHE A 315 -24.11 5.75 16.25
C PHE A 315 -25.07 5.37 15.12
N GLY A 316 -25.34 4.08 14.93
CA GLY A 316 -26.33 3.59 13.97
C GLY A 316 -27.76 4.03 14.27
N ARG A 317 -28.10 4.24 15.56
CA ARG A 317 -29.40 4.78 15.97
C ARG A 317 -29.50 6.31 15.92
N GLU A 318 -28.40 7.01 16.19
CA GLU A 318 -28.34 8.49 16.21
C GLU A 318 -28.01 9.11 14.85
N GLY A 319 -27.50 8.34 13.91
CA GLY A 319 -27.02 8.80 12.59
C GLY A 319 -27.72 8.13 11.42
N VAL A 320 -27.05 8.14 10.27
CA VAL A 320 -27.51 7.44 9.07
C VAL A 320 -26.80 6.09 9.00
N LEU A 321 -27.57 4.99 9.06
CA LEU A 321 -27.09 3.62 8.98
C LEU A 321 -27.53 2.97 7.67
N PHE A 322 -26.55 2.51 6.86
CA PHE A 322 -26.81 1.65 5.70
C PHE A 322 -26.84 0.19 6.15
N THR A 323 -27.98 -0.48 5.97
CA THR A 323 -28.22 -1.81 6.55
C THR A 323 -27.82 -2.97 5.63
N HIS A 324 -27.71 -2.72 4.31
CA HIS A 324 -27.31 -3.71 3.30
C HIS A 324 -26.04 -3.24 2.59
N PHE A 325 -24.97 -3.10 3.37
CA PHE A 325 -23.69 -2.61 2.90
C PHE A 325 -22.60 -3.69 3.02
N PHE A 326 -21.73 -3.80 2.01
CA PHE A 326 -20.82 -4.93 1.91
C PHE A 326 -19.36 -4.49 1.75
N ALA A 327 -18.46 -5.22 2.41
CA ALA A 327 -17.02 -5.14 2.15
C ALA A 327 -16.72 -5.66 0.73
N ASN A 328 -15.81 -5.00 0.05
CA ASN A 328 -15.48 -5.37 -1.33
C ASN A 328 -14.48 -6.54 -1.41
N SER A 329 -13.81 -6.87 -0.29
CA SER A 329 -12.90 -8.02 -0.19
C SER A 329 -12.60 -8.36 1.28
N PHE A 330 -11.51 -9.08 1.52
CA PHE A 330 -11.14 -9.73 2.79
C PHE A 330 -9.80 -9.23 3.37
N ARG A 331 -9.24 -8.13 2.85
CA ARG A 331 -7.95 -7.57 3.29
C ARG A 331 -7.93 -6.05 3.21
N THR A 332 -7.19 -5.44 4.13
CA THR A 332 -7.05 -3.99 4.28
C THR A 332 -6.61 -3.29 3.01
N ASP A 333 -5.59 -3.80 2.30
CA ASP A 333 -5.06 -3.20 1.07
C ASP A 333 -6.09 -3.14 -0.08
N ARG A 334 -7.08 -4.03 -0.06
CA ARG A 334 -8.20 -4.05 -1.00
C ARG A 334 -9.34 -3.17 -0.53
N GLY A 335 -9.66 -3.23 0.76
CA GLY A 335 -10.69 -2.40 1.39
C GLY A 335 -10.36 -0.91 1.28
N LEU A 336 -9.11 -0.51 1.52
CA LEU A 336 -8.66 0.88 1.37
C LEU A 336 -8.85 1.40 -0.05
N ALA A 337 -8.48 0.62 -1.08
CA ALA A 337 -8.67 1.02 -2.48
C ALA A 337 -10.16 1.16 -2.81
N ALA A 338 -11.01 0.27 -2.28
CA ALA A 338 -12.44 0.34 -2.47
C ALA A 338 -13.05 1.58 -1.79
N ILE A 339 -12.69 1.86 -0.53
CA ILE A 339 -13.22 2.99 0.24
C ILE A 339 -12.75 4.34 -0.31
N ILE A 340 -11.43 4.48 -0.54
CA ILE A 340 -10.80 5.76 -0.86
C ILE A 340 -10.94 6.11 -2.35
N SER A 341 -10.84 5.10 -3.23
CA SER A 341 -10.81 5.30 -4.69
C SER A 341 -12.06 4.78 -5.42
N GLY A 342 -13.03 4.21 -4.70
CA GLY A 342 -14.20 3.59 -5.34
C GLY A 342 -13.80 2.52 -6.38
N TYR A 343 -12.64 1.86 -6.16
CA TYR A 343 -12.07 0.93 -7.12
C TYR A 343 -12.20 -0.51 -6.63
N PRO A 344 -12.87 -1.40 -7.37
CA PRO A 344 -13.16 -2.76 -6.89
C PRO A 344 -11.89 -3.57 -6.62
N ALA A 345 -11.96 -4.40 -5.60
CA ALA A 345 -10.90 -5.33 -5.24
C ALA A 345 -10.70 -6.41 -6.30
N GLN A 346 -9.46 -6.86 -6.48
CA GLN A 346 -9.10 -7.91 -7.41
C GLN A 346 -9.01 -9.27 -6.69
N PRO A 347 -9.56 -10.37 -7.25
CA PRO A 347 -9.55 -11.69 -6.62
C PRO A 347 -8.16 -12.21 -6.24
N THR A 348 -7.16 -12.07 -7.10
CA THR A 348 -5.84 -12.68 -6.93
C THR A 348 -4.75 -11.72 -6.49
N THR A 349 -4.98 -10.41 -6.57
CA THR A 349 -3.98 -9.39 -6.24
C THR A 349 -4.62 -8.18 -5.56
N SER A 350 -3.85 -7.13 -5.34
CA SER A 350 -4.32 -5.81 -4.92
C SER A 350 -3.66 -4.76 -5.79
N ILE A 351 -4.43 -3.80 -6.30
CA ILE A 351 -3.90 -2.71 -7.13
C ILE A 351 -2.85 -1.88 -6.38
N MET A 352 -2.90 -1.81 -5.05
CA MET A 352 -1.89 -1.11 -4.23
C MET A 352 -0.48 -1.66 -4.40
N LYS A 353 -0.33 -2.91 -4.85
CA LYS A 353 0.97 -3.50 -5.17
C LYS A 353 1.58 -2.96 -6.46
N TYR A 354 0.83 -2.18 -7.23
CA TYR A 354 1.22 -1.64 -8.54
C TYR A 354 1.16 -0.10 -8.52
N PRO A 355 2.15 0.59 -7.94
CA PRO A 355 2.14 2.06 -7.80
C PRO A 355 1.98 2.81 -9.12
N LYS A 356 2.44 2.23 -10.24
CA LYS A 356 2.22 2.76 -11.59
C LYS A 356 0.72 2.83 -11.94
N LYS A 357 -0.05 1.81 -11.52
CA LYS A 357 -1.48 1.73 -11.81
C LYS A 357 -2.32 2.59 -10.87
N THR A 358 -1.87 2.75 -9.61
CA THR A 358 -2.58 3.56 -8.62
C THR A 358 -2.42 5.07 -8.84
N GLN A 359 -1.38 5.54 -9.55
CA GLN A 359 -1.13 6.97 -9.76
C GLN A 359 -2.24 7.70 -10.53
N HIS A 360 -3.07 6.97 -11.29
CA HIS A 360 -4.18 7.52 -12.08
C HIS A 360 -5.55 7.11 -11.54
N LEU A 361 -5.62 6.56 -10.34
CA LEU A 361 -6.91 6.29 -9.70
C LEU A 361 -7.54 7.61 -9.22
N PRO A 362 -8.85 7.80 -9.45
CA PRO A 362 -9.59 8.82 -8.73
C PRO A 362 -9.58 8.50 -7.23
N SER A 363 -9.73 9.52 -6.40
CA SER A 363 -9.80 9.33 -4.96
C SER A 363 -10.65 10.40 -4.28
N ILE A 364 -11.37 10.03 -3.23
CA ILE A 364 -12.13 10.99 -2.41
C ILE A 364 -11.23 12.11 -1.89
N PRO A 365 -10.04 11.82 -1.29
CA PRO A 365 -9.12 12.87 -0.87
C PRO A 365 -8.68 13.78 -2.02
N GLY A 366 -8.38 13.21 -3.19
CA GLY A 366 -7.99 13.99 -4.38
C GLY A 366 -9.09 14.94 -4.85
N SER A 367 -10.35 14.50 -4.85
CA SER A 367 -11.51 15.35 -5.17
C SER A 367 -11.69 16.46 -4.13
N LEU A 368 -11.57 16.13 -2.84
CA LEU A 368 -11.68 17.12 -1.76
C LEU A 368 -10.49 18.10 -1.75
N LYS A 369 -9.28 17.67 -2.08
CA LYS A 369 -8.12 18.55 -2.25
C LYS A 369 -8.37 19.60 -3.35
N LYS A 370 -8.90 19.18 -4.50
CA LYS A 370 -9.31 20.09 -5.59
C LYS A 370 -10.40 21.08 -5.13
N ALA A 371 -11.28 20.65 -4.21
CA ALA A 371 -12.31 21.49 -3.59
C ALA A 371 -11.78 22.37 -2.43
N GLY A 372 -10.48 22.35 -2.14
CA GLY A 372 -9.81 23.21 -1.17
C GLY A 372 -9.81 22.69 0.28
N TYR A 373 -10.01 21.39 0.47
CA TYR A 373 -9.92 20.76 1.79
C TYR A 373 -8.47 20.51 2.19
N ASP A 374 -8.19 20.59 3.51
CA ASP A 374 -6.95 20.14 4.11
C ASP A 374 -7.03 18.64 4.41
N LEU A 375 -5.98 17.88 4.04
CA LEU A 375 -5.98 16.43 4.10
C LEU A 375 -4.93 15.90 5.07
N GLN A 376 -5.30 14.87 5.87
CA GLN A 376 -4.35 14.15 6.72
C GLN A 376 -4.83 12.72 6.98
N TYR A 377 -3.87 11.80 7.12
CA TYR A 377 -4.11 10.41 7.43
C TYR A 377 -3.44 10.03 8.75
N TYR A 378 -4.13 9.24 9.57
CA TYR A 378 -3.67 8.76 10.87
C TYR A 378 -3.75 7.24 10.94
N TYR A 379 -2.64 6.60 11.25
CA TYR A 379 -2.55 5.16 11.39
C TYR A 379 -1.51 4.79 12.45
N GLY A 380 -1.86 3.95 13.41
CA GLY A 380 -0.93 3.52 14.46
C GLY A 380 0.17 2.57 13.97
N GLY A 381 -0.03 1.96 12.80
CA GLY A 381 0.85 0.96 12.23
C GLY A 381 1.81 1.46 11.16
N ASP A 382 2.49 0.51 10.52
CA ASP A 382 3.48 0.76 9.46
C ASP A 382 2.79 1.11 8.13
N ALA A 383 2.82 2.40 7.77
CA ALA A 383 2.22 2.90 6.52
C ALA A 383 2.95 2.41 5.25
N ASP A 384 4.13 1.79 5.37
CA ASP A 384 4.86 1.24 4.24
C ASP A 384 4.39 -0.19 3.86
N PHE A 385 3.54 -0.79 4.71
CA PHE A 385 2.96 -2.10 4.45
C PHE A 385 2.14 -2.12 3.15
N THR A 386 2.37 -3.09 2.28
CA THR A 386 1.70 -3.30 0.98
C THR A 386 1.66 -2.07 0.04
N ASN A 387 2.66 -1.19 0.07
CA ASN A 387 2.72 0.07 -0.68
C ASN A 387 1.66 1.11 -0.27
N MET A 388 1.10 1.03 0.94
CA MET A 388 0.03 1.92 1.39
C MET A 388 0.47 3.39 1.33
N ARG A 389 1.70 3.73 1.77
CA ARG A 389 2.24 5.09 1.70
C ARG A 389 2.19 5.68 0.28
N SER A 390 2.66 4.93 -0.73
CA SER A 390 2.65 5.42 -2.10
C SER A 390 1.22 5.63 -2.61
N TYR A 391 0.31 4.73 -2.26
CA TYR A 391 -1.10 4.85 -2.61
C TYR A 391 -1.75 6.09 -1.97
N LEU A 392 -1.53 6.33 -0.68
CA LEU A 392 -2.09 7.49 0.04
C LEU A 392 -1.55 8.82 -0.52
N ILE A 393 -0.24 8.89 -0.82
CA ILE A 393 0.36 10.07 -1.44
C ILE A 393 -0.24 10.32 -2.82
N GLN A 394 -0.37 9.28 -3.64
CA GLN A 394 -1.01 9.39 -4.97
C GLN A 394 -2.49 9.75 -4.88
N ALA A 395 -3.18 9.34 -3.82
CA ALA A 395 -4.55 9.75 -3.53
C ALA A 395 -4.69 11.23 -3.07
N GLY A 396 -3.59 11.97 -2.97
CA GLY A 396 -3.60 13.40 -2.64
C GLY A 396 -3.24 13.75 -1.20
N ILE A 397 -2.90 12.76 -0.36
CA ILE A 397 -2.61 12.93 1.06
C ILE A 397 -1.10 13.12 1.27
N ASP A 398 -0.67 14.32 1.65
CA ASP A 398 0.74 14.65 1.91
C ASP A 398 1.18 14.34 3.34
N ASN A 399 0.26 14.50 4.29
CA ASN A 399 0.52 14.38 5.70
C ASN A 399 -0.01 13.04 6.22
N ILE A 400 0.90 12.09 6.47
CA ILE A 400 0.61 10.75 6.97
C ILE A 400 1.30 10.59 8.31
N VAL A 401 0.49 10.53 9.38
CA VAL A 401 0.93 10.15 10.72
C VAL A 401 0.90 8.62 10.80
N SER A 402 2.03 7.99 11.04
CA SER A 402 2.19 6.53 11.11
C SER A 402 2.91 6.11 12.39
N ASP A 403 3.21 4.84 12.54
CA ASP A 403 3.96 4.30 13.69
C ASP A 403 5.22 5.11 14.02
N LYS A 404 5.92 5.60 13.00
CA LYS A 404 7.19 6.36 13.15
C LYS A 404 7.02 7.73 13.84
N ASP A 405 5.81 8.26 13.83
CA ASP A 405 5.47 9.57 14.39
C ASP A 405 5.05 9.50 15.87
N PHE A 406 4.91 8.29 16.42
CA PHE A 406 4.67 8.06 17.83
C PHE A 406 5.97 7.68 18.56
N PRO A 407 6.17 8.10 19.82
CA PRO A 407 7.32 7.66 20.61
C PRO A 407 7.29 6.15 20.85
N LEU A 408 8.47 5.53 21.01
CA LEU A 408 8.57 4.07 21.26
C LEU A 408 7.77 3.61 22.48
N SER A 409 7.63 4.47 23.50
CA SER A 409 6.83 4.21 24.70
C SER A 409 5.33 4.05 24.44
N GLU A 410 4.84 4.50 23.29
CA GLU A 410 3.43 4.42 22.89
C GLU A 410 3.17 3.32 21.84
N ARG A 411 4.23 2.76 21.24
CA ARG A 411 4.14 1.66 20.27
C ARG A 411 4.07 0.31 20.97
N LEU A 412 3.04 0.10 21.78
CA LEU A 412 2.90 -1.07 22.66
C LEU A 412 2.16 -2.24 22.02
N SER A 413 1.63 -2.08 20.82
CA SER A 413 1.01 -3.14 20.02
C SER A 413 2.02 -3.77 19.06
N LYS A 414 1.81 -5.03 18.67
CA LYS A 414 2.52 -5.68 17.56
C LYS A 414 2.44 -4.86 16.25
N TRP A 415 1.38 -4.09 16.08
CA TRP A 415 1.10 -3.29 14.89
C TRP A 415 1.49 -1.81 15.04
N GLY A 416 2.07 -1.40 16.18
CA GLY A 416 2.52 -0.04 16.47
C GLY A 416 1.78 0.59 17.63
N ALA A 417 1.24 1.80 17.48
CA ALA A 417 0.46 2.47 18.51
C ALA A 417 -0.98 1.95 18.57
N HIS A 418 -1.52 1.80 19.80
CA HIS A 418 -2.90 1.41 20.00
C HIS A 418 -3.90 2.49 19.54
N ASP A 419 -5.13 2.10 19.21
CA ASP A 419 -6.17 3.00 18.66
C ASP A 419 -6.42 4.22 19.52
N HIS A 420 -6.47 4.10 20.87
CA HIS A 420 -6.69 5.27 21.74
C HIS A 420 -5.59 6.33 21.57
N VAL A 421 -4.35 5.93 21.32
CA VAL A 421 -3.23 6.87 21.09
C VAL A 421 -3.44 7.62 19.77
N VAL A 422 -3.87 6.90 18.73
CA VAL A 422 -4.11 7.47 17.40
C VAL A 422 -5.31 8.42 17.42
N PHE A 423 -6.41 8.05 18.08
CA PHE A 423 -7.57 8.92 18.26
C PHE A 423 -7.26 10.17 19.08
N ASN A 424 -6.47 10.03 20.15
CA ASN A 424 -6.03 11.18 20.96
C ASN A 424 -5.16 12.13 20.12
N ARG A 425 -4.25 11.61 19.32
CA ARG A 425 -3.42 12.42 18.41
C ARG A 425 -4.28 13.21 17.42
N LEU A 426 -5.26 12.57 16.78
CA LEU A 426 -6.21 13.27 15.90
C LEU A 426 -6.96 14.36 16.64
N LEU A 427 -7.47 14.08 17.83
CA LEU A 427 -8.23 15.03 18.62
C LEU A 427 -7.38 16.23 19.06
N ASP A 428 -6.14 15.98 19.48
CA ASP A 428 -5.19 17.02 19.89
C ASP A 428 -4.80 17.90 18.71
N ASP A 429 -4.51 17.33 17.56
CA ASP A 429 -4.22 18.09 16.33
C ASP A 429 -5.39 18.99 15.93
N LEU A 430 -6.63 18.52 16.08
CA LEU A 430 -7.86 19.29 15.80
C LEU A 430 -8.10 20.41 16.84
N LYS A 431 -7.75 20.19 18.11
CA LYS A 431 -7.89 21.19 19.19
C LYS A 431 -6.81 22.27 19.13
N GLN A 432 -5.55 21.87 18.82
CA GLN A 432 -4.41 22.80 18.82
C GLN A 432 -4.39 23.68 17.58
N HIS A 433 -4.81 23.17 16.43
CA HIS A 433 -4.78 23.85 15.15
C HIS A 433 -6.19 23.95 14.58
N THR A 434 -6.97 24.91 15.07
CA THR A 434 -8.32 25.14 14.53
C THR A 434 -8.22 25.35 13.01
N PRO A 435 -8.74 24.44 12.19
CA PRO A 435 -8.61 24.53 10.74
C PRO A 435 -9.28 25.78 10.19
N GLN A 436 -8.56 26.53 9.36
CA GLN A 436 -9.10 27.71 8.67
C GLN A 436 -9.85 27.37 7.38
N LYS A 437 -9.72 26.13 6.94
CA LYS A 437 -10.34 25.56 5.74
C LYS A 437 -11.10 24.29 6.12
N PRO A 438 -12.10 23.88 5.36
CA PRO A 438 -12.69 22.56 5.56
C PRO A 438 -11.60 21.49 5.42
N PHE A 439 -11.73 20.41 6.15
CA PHE A 439 -10.73 19.36 6.18
C PHE A 439 -11.36 17.98 5.94
N MET A 440 -10.53 17.06 5.44
CA MET A 440 -10.75 15.63 5.53
C MET A 440 -9.63 14.99 6.35
N LYS A 441 -9.98 14.37 7.45
CA LYS A 441 -9.08 13.55 8.26
C LYS A 441 -9.50 12.09 8.14
N ILE A 442 -8.55 11.21 7.84
CA ILE A 442 -8.79 9.76 7.74
C ILE A 442 -8.05 9.09 8.88
N LEU A 443 -8.74 8.31 9.68
CA LEU A 443 -8.15 7.51 10.73
C LEU A 443 -8.43 6.04 10.47
N GLN A 444 -7.37 5.22 10.44
CA GLN A 444 -7.45 3.77 10.35
C GLN A 444 -7.06 3.17 11.69
N THR A 445 -7.92 2.30 12.23
CA THR A 445 -7.62 1.53 13.46
C THR A 445 -6.76 0.31 13.15
N SER A 446 -6.16 -0.29 14.17
CA SER A 446 -5.32 -1.50 14.04
C SER A 446 -5.42 -2.46 15.22
N SER A 447 -6.00 -2.03 16.35
CA SER A 447 -5.93 -2.79 17.61
C SER A 447 -6.81 -4.04 17.63
N SER A 448 -7.80 -4.13 16.73
CA SER A 448 -8.64 -5.33 16.54
C SER A 448 -7.99 -6.42 15.68
N HIS A 449 -6.71 -6.26 15.32
CA HIS A 449 -5.91 -7.27 14.62
C HIS A 449 -5.24 -8.26 15.59
N GLU A 450 -4.90 -9.45 15.10
CA GLU A 450 -4.12 -10.44 15.88
C GLU A 450 -2.79 -9.86 16.36
N PRO A 451 -2.39 -10.11 17.60
CA PRO A 451 -2.83 -11.12 18.58
C PRO A 451 -3.98 -10.70 19.52
N PHE A 452 -4.73 -9.60 19.27
CA PHE A 452 -5.84 -9.10 20.10
C PHE A 452 -5.43 -8.61 21.48
N GLU A 453 -4.18 -8.23 21.65
CA GLU A 453 -3.66 -7.67 22.89
C GLU A 453 -3.95 -6.17 22.94
N VAL A 454 -4.86 -5.78 23.85
CA VAL A 454 -5.28 -4.39 24.01
C VAL A 454 -5.25 -3.99 25.51
N PRO A 455 -4.97 -2.71 25.84
CA PRO A 455 -4.94 -2.22 27.22
C PRO A 455 -6.37 -1.98 27.75
N PHE A 456 -7.24 -2.99 27.60
CA PHE A 456 -8.66 -2.90 27.91
C PHE A 456 -9.21 -4.29 28.22
N ARG A 457 -10.11 -4.37 29.21
CA ARG A 457 -10.73 -5.65 29.57
C ARG A 457 -12.17 -5.44 29.98
N ARG A 458 -13.08 -5.72 29.05
CA ARG A 458 -14.54 -5.69 29.25
C ARG A 458 -15.16 -7.05 29.01
N LEU A 459 -14.64 -7.81 28.05
CA LEU A 459 -15.15 -9.11 27.64
C LEU A 459 -14.10 -10.20 27.88
N GLU A 460 -14.55 -11.42 28.15
CA GLU A 460 -13.66 -12.56 28.39
C GLU A 460 -12.99 -13.07 27.12
N ASN A 461 -13.74 -13.07 26.00
CA ASN A 461 -13.19 -13.46 24.70
C ASN A 461 -12.22 -12.38 24.19
N PRO A 462 -10.91 -12.70 24.00
CA PRO A 462 -9.91 -11.69 23.63
C PRO A 462 -10.21 -10.99 22.29
N ARG A 463 -10.79 -11.70 21.33
CA ARG A 463 -11.16 -11.13 20.02
C ARG A 463 -12.30 -10.13 20.17
N LEU A 464 -13.40 -10.55 20.78
CA LEU A 464 -14.53 -9.66 21.05
C LEU A 464 -14.11 -8.46 21.91
N ASN A 465 -13.19 -8.69 22.87
CA ASN A 465 -12.64 -7.63 23.71
C ASN A 465 -11.82 -6.61 22.90
N ALA A 466 -11.05 -7.04 21.90
CA ALA A 466 -10.30 -6.15 21.03
C ALA A 466 -11.22 -5.30 20.14
N PHE A 467 -12.31 -5.87 19.62
CA PHE A 467 -13.34 -5.11 18.91
C PHE A 467 -14.10 -4.14 19.84
N ALA A 468 -14.43 -4.58 21.06
CA ALA A 468 -15.04 -3.71 22.06
C ALA A 468 -14.11 -2.55 22.47
N TYR A 469 -12.80 -2.76 22.44
CA TYR A 469 -11.81 -1.71 22.65
C TYR A 469 -11.79 -0.70 21.50
N ALA A 470 -11.72 -1.14 20.24
CA ALA A 470 -11.78 -0.26 19.09
C ALA A 470 -13.07 0.57 19.05
N ASP A 471 -14.22 -0.06 19.36
CA ASP A 471 -15.52 0.60 19.56
C ASP A 471 -15.47 1.67 20.66
N SER A 472 -14.85 1.34 21.81
CA SER A 472 -14.68 2.28 22.92
C SER A 472 -13.81 3.47 22.54
N CYS A 473 -12.72 3.26 21.81
CA CYS A 473 -11.84 4.34 21.33
C CYS A 473 -12.59 5.30 20.38
N ALA A 474 -13.38 4.76 19.45
CA ALA A 474 -14.22 5.57 18.56
C ALA A 474 -15.30 6.33 19.35
N GLY A 475 -15.93 5.69 20.34
CA GLY A 475 -16.90 6.30 21.23
C GLY A 475 -16.33 7.45 22.06
N ASP A 476 -15.15 7.24 22.65
CA ASP A 476 -14.45 8.27 23.44
C ASP A 476 -14.06 9.46 22.57
N PHE A 477 -13.55 9.21 21.37
CA PHE A 477 -13.24 10.27 20.41
C PHE A 477 -14.49 11.09 20.07
N VAL A 478 -15.58 10.46 19.70
CA VAL A 478 -16.83 11.14 19.32
C VAL A 478 -17.38 11.97 20.49
N ARG A 479 -17.38 11.43 21.73
CA ARG A 479 -17.82 12.18 22.92
C ARG A 479 -17.00 13.44 23.13
N GLN A 480 -15.66 13.34 23.09
CA GLN A 480 -14.78 14.49 23.27
C GLN A 480 -14.84 15.47 22.09
N PHE A 481 -15.01 14.96 20.86
CA PHE A 481 -15.11 15.82 19.69
C PHE A 481 -16.44 16.59 19.65
N LYS A 482 -17.53 16.04 20.19
CA LYS A 482 -18.83 16.73 20.38
C LYS A 482 -18.69 18.03 21.19
N GLU A 483 -17.73 18.11 22.11
CA GLU A 483 -17.46 19.31 22.93
C GLU A 483 -16.68 20.40 22.16
N THR A 484 -16.21 20.13 20.94
CA THR A 484 -15.48 21.10 20.13
C THR A 484 -16.42 21.90 19.22
N PRO A 485 -16.08 23.17 18.89
CA PRO A 485 -16.87 23.95 17.92
C PRO A 485 -16.92 23.30 16.53
N LEU A 486 -15.96 22.44 16.19
CA LEU A 486 -15.86 21.78 14.90
C LEU A 486 -16.99 20.76 14.67
N TRP A 487 -17.50 20.17 15.74
CA TRP A 487 -18.57 19.16 15.67
C TRP A 487 -19.74 19.59 14.81
N LYS A 488 -20.21 20.84 15.01
CA LYS A 488 -21.42 21.37 14.36
C LYS A 488 -21.37 21.30 12.83
N ASN A 489 -20.18 21.45 12.25
CA ASN A 489 -19.98 21.44 10.81
C ASN A 489 -19.14 20.22 10.36
N THR A 490 -19.27 19.08 11.02
CA THR A 490 -18.49 17.87 10.69
C THR A 490 -19.42 16.69 10.44
N VAL A 491 -19.08 15.90 9.42
CA VAL A 491 -19.59 14.56 9.17
C VAL A 491 -18.49 13.55 9.49
N ILE A 492 -18.80 12.56 10.30
CA ILE A 492 -17.94 11.41 10.58
C ILE A 492 -18.54 10.21 9.85
N VAL A 493 -17.75 9.62 8.97
CA VAL A 493 -18.05 8.39 8.23
C VAL A 493 -17.33 7.24 8.91
N LEU A 494 -18.06 6.23 9.40
CA LEU A 494 -17.46 5.02 9.98
C LEU A 494 -17.74 3.84 9.07
N VAL A 495 -16.68 3.15 8.67
CA VAL A 495 -16.75 1.99 7.77
C VAL A 495 -15.62 1.02 8.08
N PRO A 496 -15.88 -0.30 8.17
CA PRO A 496 -14.84 -1.32 8.22
C PRO A 496 -14.11 -1.47 6.88
N ASP A 497 -12.84 -1.90 6.95
CA ASP A 497 -12.09 -2.30 5.75
C ASP A 497 -12.49 -3.69 5.24
N HIS A 498 -12.76 -4.64 6.14
CA HIS A 498 -13.28 -5.98 5.84
C HIS A 498 -13.76 -6.67 7.13
N LEU A 499 -14.35 -7.86 7.03
CA LEU A 499 -14.53 -8.77 8.16
C LEU A 499 -13.23 -9.55 8.39
N GLY A 500 -12.73 -9.55 9.62
CA GLY A 500 -11.51 -10.26 10.00
C GLY A 500 -11.75 -11.49 10.88
N ALA A 501 -11.35 -11.40 12.13
CA ALA A 501 -11.18 -12.52 13.04
C ALA A 501 -12.46 -13.05 13.72
N TYR A 502 -13.62 -12.45 13.49
CA TYR A 502 -14.89 -12.88 14.12
C TYR A 502 -16.07 -12.74 13.17
N PRO A 503 -16.95 -13.76 13.05
CA PRO A 503 -16.81 -15.12 13.57
C PRO A 503 -15.64 -15.89 12.91
N GLN A 504 -15.01 -16.82 13.67
CA GLN A 504 -13.86 -17.57 13.17
C GLN A 504 -14.21 -18.55 12.04
N ASP A 505 -15.38 -19.20 12.16
CA ASP A 505 -15.78 -20.31 11.32
C ASP A 505 -16.70 -19.87 10.18
N ILE A 506 -16.80 -18.56 9.90
CA ILE A 506 -17.60 -18.06 8.78
C ILE A 506 -16.92 -18.45 7.44
N ASP A 507 -17.67 -19.09 6.57
CA ASP A 507 -17.16 -19.48 5.26
C ASP A 507 -16.83 -18.23 4.42
N ASN A 508 -15.68 -18.28 3.75
CA ASN A 508 -15.18 -17.20 2.91
C ASN A 508 -16.03 -16.96 1.65
N LEU A 509 -16.82 -17.94 1.23
CA LEU A 509 -17.66 -17.90 0.03
C LEU A 509 -19.15 -17.68 0.35
N THR A 510 -19.45 -17.11 1.51
CA THR A 510 -20.81 -16.70 1.88
C THR A 510 -20.97 -15.19 1.80
N VAL A 511 -22.11 -14.71 1.33
CA VAL A 511 -22.47 -13.28 1.27
C VAL A 511 -22.41 -12.63 2.65
N ASP A 512 -22.88 -13.32 3.67
CA ASP A 512 -22.96 -12.84 5.04
C ASP A 512 -21.60 -12.46 5.66
N ARG A 513 -20.49 -13.05 5.17
CA ARG A 513 -19.12 -12.67 5.55
C ARG A 513 -18.78 -11.23 5.17
N TYR A 514 -19.35 -10.72 4.10
CA TYR A 514 -18.99 -9.40 3.57
C TYR A 514 -19.91 -8.30 4.06
N ARG A 515 -20.95 -8.60 4.82
CA ARG A 515 -21.85 -7.60 5.39
C ARG A 515 -21.15 -6.79 6.49
N ILE A 516 -21.07 -5.47 6.29
CA ILE A 516 -20.42 -4.52 7.19
C ILE A 516 -21.33 -3.30 7.41
N PRO A 517 -21.17 -2.54 8.52
CA PRO A 517 -21.86 -1.26 8.68
C PRO A 517 -21.25 -0.16 7.81
N LEU A 518 -22.07 0.78 7.36
CA LEU A 518 -21.66 2.12 6.96
C LEU A 518 -22.52 3.11 7.75
N ILE A 519 -21.87 4.00 8.51
CA ILE A 519 -22.57 4.93 9.39
C ILE A 519 -22.08 6.35 9.15
N PHE A 520 -23.03 7.31 9.03
CA PHE A 520 -22.74 8.74 9.00
C PHE A 520 -23.30 9.39 10.25
N ILE A 521 -22.45 10.03 11.06
CA ILE A 521 -22.81 10.82 12.24
C ILE A 521 -22.14 12.19 12.20
N GLY A 522 -22.53 13.07 13.08
CA GLY A 522 -21.92 14.39 13.23
C GLY A 522 -22.94 15.49 13.27
N GLY A 523 -22.53 16.68 13.68
CA GLY A 523 -23.44 17.84 13.78
C GLY A 523 -23.93 18.36 12.43
N ALA A 524 -23.27 17.95 11.33
CA ALA A 524 -23.72 18.25 9.97
C ALA A 524 -24.65 17.19 9.37
N VAL A 525 -24.96 16.10 10.06
CA VAL A 525 -25.98 15.12 9.65
C VAL A 525 -27.35 15.64 10.07
N LYS A 526 -28.32 15.65 9.15
CA LYS A 526 -29.65 16.26 9.38
C LYS A 526 -30.46 15.52 10.42
N GLU A 527 -30.63 14.23 10.23
CA GLU A 527 -31.52 13.40 11.07
C GLU A 527 -31.08 11.92 10.98
N PRO A 528 -31.41 11.14 12.02
CA PRO A 528 -31.23 9.70 12.00
C PRO A 528 -32.04 9.06 10.88
N ARG A 529 -31.43 8.12 10.14
CA ARG A 529 -32.08 7.38 9.06
C ARG A 529 -31.50 6.00 8.87
N GLN A 530 -32.33 5.01 8.60
CA GLN A 530 -31.88 3.72 8.11
C GLN A 530 -32.11 3.66 6.59
N ILE A 531 -31.05 3.24 5.86
CA ILE A 531 -31.05 3.13 4.41
C ILE A 531 -30.85 1.66 4.04
N GLY A 532 -31.88 1.06 3.43
CA GLY A 532 -31.88 -0.35 3.02
C GLY A 532 -31.30 -0.61 1.63
N THR A 533 -30.75 0.41 0.98
CA THR A 533 -30.16 0.29 -0.36
C THR A 533 -28.93 -0.63 -0.33
N TYR A 534 -28.86 -1.56 -1.28
CA TYR A 534 -27.69 -2.42 -1.45
C TYR A 534 -26.51 -1.64 -2.04
N GLY A 535 -25.35 -1.76 -1.44
CA GLY A 535 -24.12 -1.13 -1.90
C GLY A 535 -22.89 -1.77 -1.28
N SER A 536 -21.72 -1.40 -1.76
CA SER A 536 -20.44 -1.83 -1.20
C SER A 536 -19.46 -0.67 -1.05
N GLN A 537 -18.33 -0.91 -0.44
CA GLN A 537 -17.31 0.12 -0.12
C GLN A 537 -16.97 1.03 -1.29
N ILE A 538 -16.98 0.50 -2.52
CA ILE A 538 -16.75 1.29 -3.74
C ILE A 538 -17.75 2.42 -3.92
N ASP A 539 -18.96 2.30 -3.39
CA ASP A 539 -20.07 3.23 -3.56
C ASP A 539 -20.00 4.43 -2.61
N ILE A 540 -19.09 4.38 -1.64
CA ILE A 540 -18.85 5.53 -0.73
C ILE A 540 -18.42 6.76 -1.55
N ALA A 541 -17.59 6.59 -2.57
CA ALA A 541 -17.05 7.70 -3.33
C ALA A 541 -18.15 8.52 -4.01
N ALA A 542 -18.98 7.90 -4.84
CA ALA A 542 -20.07 8.59 -5.53
C ALA A 542 -21.13 9.10 -4.54
N THR A 543 -21.43 8.33 -3.48
CA THR A 543 -22.43 8.74 -2.49
C THR A 543 -21.97 9.95 -1.67
N LEU A 544 -20.75 9.93 -1.14
CA LEU A 544 -20.20 11.02 -0.33
C LEU A 544 -19.97 12.28 -1.17
N LEU A 545 -19.32 12.15 -2.33
CA LEU A 545 -19.06 13.29 -3.21
C LEU A 545 -20.38 13.90 -3.74
N GLY A 546 -21.36 13.07 -4.07
CA GLY A 546 -22.70 13.54 -4.45
C GLY A 546 -23.38 14.35 -3.34
N GLN A 547 -23.26 13.94 -2.07
CA GLN A 547 -23.77 14.69 -0.93
C GLN A 547 -23.02 16.02 -0.69
N LEU A 548 -21.77 16.11 -1.16
CA LEU A 548 -20.95 17.31 -1.09
C LEU A 548 -21.08 18.21 -2.35
N GLY A 549 -21.96 17.86 -3.27
CA GLY A 549 -22.13 18.60 -4.54
C GLY A 549 -20.89 18.55 -5.44
N LEU A 550 -20.04 17.52 -5.32
CA LEU A 550 -18.81 17.38 -6.07
C LEU A 550 -18.94 16.36 -7.21
N PRO A 551 -18.26 16.58 -8.34
CA PRO A 551 -18.21 15.63 -9.45
C PRO A 551 -17.65 14.27 -9.01
N HIS A 552 -18.23 13.18 -9.53
CA HIS A 552 -17.81 11.82 -9.23
C HIS A 552 -17.86 10.87 -10.43
N GLU A 553 -18.02 11.38 -11.64
CA GLU A 553 -18.13 10.60 -12.88
C GLU A 553 -16.83 9.84 -13.19
N GLU A 554 -15.68 10.31 -12.67
CA GLU A 554 -14.38 9.62 -12.83
C GLU A 554 -14.30 8.30 -12.05
N PHE A 555 -15.20 8.08 -11.07
CA PHE A 555 -15.28 6.85 -10.27
C PHE A 555 -16.18 5.82 -10.98
N ILE A 556 -15.76 5.34 -12.12
CA ILE A 556 -16.54 4.54 -13.08
C ILE A 556 -17.18 3.24 -12.53
N PHE A 557 -16.71 2.76 -11.39
CA PHE A 557 -17.24 1.57 -10.69
C PHE A 557 -18.13 1.95 -9.50
N SER A 558 -18.07 3.20 -9.04
CA SER A 558 -18.84 3.68 -7.90
C SER A 558 -20.18 4.22 -8.38
N LYS A 559 -21.20 4.04 -7.57
CA LYS A 559 -22.54 4.56 -7.83
C LYS A 559 -23.11 5.22 -6.59
N ASN A 560 -23.92 6.26 -6.78
CA ASN A 560 -24.56 6.97 -5.68
C ASN A 560 -25.73 6.13 -5.13
N MET A 561 -25.55 5.56 -3.92
CA MET A 561 -26.56 4.73 -3.27
C MET A 561 -27.86 5.46 -2.94
N LEU A 562 -27.87 6.78 -3.01
CA LEU A 562 -29.07 7.61 -2.76
C LEU A 562 -29.77 8.03 -4.05
N ASN A 563 -29.18 7.73 -5.20
CA ASN A 563 -29.82 8.02 -6.48
C ASN A 563 -30.79 6.90 -6.86
N PRO A 564 -32.11 7.14 -6.90
CA PRO A 564 -33.09 6.11 -7.18
C PRO A 564 -32.98 5.50 -8.60
N ASN A 565 -32.30 6.19 -9.51
CA ASN A 565 -32.13 5.72 -10.89
C ASN A 565 -30.91 4.83 -11.07
N SER A 566 -29.99 4.83 -10.10
CA SER A 566 -28.79 4.00 -10.16
C SER A 566 -29.08 2.55 -9.75
N PRO A 567 -28.36 1.59 -10.33
CA PRO A 567 -28.50 0.18 -9.90
C PRO A 567 -27.96 0.01 -8.49
N HIS A 568 -28.69 -0.74 -7.67
CA HIS A 568 -28.34 -0.98 -6.28
C HIS A 568 -27.93 -2.42 -6.05
N PHE A 569 -26.62 -2.65 -5.93
CA PHE A 569 -26.05 -3.97 -5.67
C PHE A 569 -24.80 -3.87 -4.79
N GLY A 570 -24.53 -4.92 -4.03
CA GLY A 570 -23.24 -5.18 -3.41
C GLY A 570 -22.36 -6.04 -4.32
N PHE A 571 -21.05 -5.87 -4.23
CA PHE A 571 -20.08 -6.69 -4.96
C PHE A 571 -18.86 -6.98 -4.08
N PHE A 572 -18.39 -8.21 -4.08
CA PHE A 572 -17.16 -8.57 -3.39
C PHE A 572 -16.28 -9.53 -4.21
N THR A 573 -15.00 -9.61 -3.84
CA THR A 573 -14.06 -10.59 -4.37
C THR A 573 -13.34 -11.34 -3.25
N PHE A 574 -13.02 -12.61 -3.54
CA PHE A 574 -12.17 -13.50 -2.75
C PHE A 574 -11.18 -14.19 -3.70
N PRO A 575 -10.07 -14.80 -3.24
CA PRO A 575 -9.19 -15.54 -4.15
C PRO A 575 -9.95 -16.49 -5.08
N ASN A 576 -9.84 -16.23 -6.38
CA ASN A 576 -10.52 -16.95 -7.45
C ASN A 576 -12.06 -17.01 -7.35
N ALA A 577 -12.69 -16.04 -6.65
CA ALA A 577 -14.14 -16.00 -6.52
C ALA A 577 -14.65 -14.55 -6.47
N PHE A 578 -15.95 -14.38 -6.74
CA PHE A 578 -16.66 -13.12 -6.56
C PHE A 578 -18.14 -13.38 -6.21
N GLY A 579 -18.78 -12.38 -5.64
CA GLY A 579 -20.22 -12.37 -5.40
C GLY A 579 -20.86 -11.03 -5.76
N MET A 580 -22.13 -11.09 -6.16
CA MET A 580 -22.99 -9.94 -6.40
C MET A 580 -24.33 -10.15 -5.72
N MET A 581 -24.82 -9.12 -5.03
CA MET A 581 -26.01 -9.14 -4.21
C MET A 581 -26.96 -8.01 -4.58
N THR A 582 -28.20 -8.35 -4.84
CA THR A 582 -29.35 -7.45 -4.95
C THR A 582 -30.47 -7.97 -4.04
N PRO A 583 -31.56 -7.21 -3.80
CA PRO A 583 -32.71 -7.71 -3.04
C PRO A 583 -33.32 -9.00 -3.61
N GLU A 584 -33.21 -9.20 -4.93
CA GLU A 584 -33.85 -10.29 -5.65
C GLU A 584 -32.94 -11.50 -5.86
N ASN A 585 -31.61 -11.30 -5.85
CA ASN A 585 -30.67 -12.39 -6.13
C ASN A 585 -29.30 -12.17 -5.47
N GLU A 586 -28.81 -13.20 -4.79
CA GLU A 586 -27.46 -13.27 -4.24
C GLU A 586 -26.71 -14.41 -4.92
N VAL A 587 -25.61 -14.13 -5.63
CA VAL A 587 -24.83 -15.15 -6.32
C VAL A 587 -23.36 -15.09 -5.89
N VAL A 588 -22.77 -16.26 -5.68
CA VAL A 588 -21.33 -16.46 -5.48
C VAL A 588 -20.81 -17.43 -6.52
N PHE A 589 -19.73 -17.06 -7.20
CA PHE A 589 -19.13 -17.80 -8.29
C PHE A 589 -17.64 -18.04 -8.03
N ASN A 590 -17.20 -19.28 -8.22
CA ASN A 590 -15.79 -19.67 -8.16
C ASN A 590 -15.21 -19.72 -9.58
N CYS A 591 -14.21 -18.89 -9.85
CA CYS A 591 -13.58 -18.76 -11.16
C CYS A 591 -12.64 -19.91 -11.51
N GLU A 592 -12.05 -20.57 -10.50
CA GLU A 592 -11.12 -21.68 -10.69
C GLU A 592 -11.86 -22.96 -11.12
N SER A 593 -12.92 -23.30 -10.40
CA SER A 593 -13.79 -24.43 -10.75
C SER A 593 -14.80 -24.11 -11.85
N ASN A 594 -14.93 -22.82 -12.23
CA ASN A 594 -15.92 -22.29 -13.17
C ASN A 594 -17.35 -22.73 -12.82
N SER A 595 -17.69 -22.66 -11.53
CA SER A 595 -18.98 -23.12 -11.00
C SER A 595 -19.63 -22.12 -10.05
N ILE A 596 -20.95 -22.16 -9.98
CA ILE A 596 -21.75 -21.44 -8.99
C ILE A 596 -21.55 -22.11 -7.64
N VAL A 597 -21.19 -21.34 -6.62
CA VAL A 597 -21.09 -21.79 -5.21
C VAL A 597 -22.46 -21.68 -4.55
N SER A 598 -23.13 -20.54 -4.73
CA SER A 598 -24.50 -20.31 -4.26
C SER A 598 -25.23 -19.37 -5.22
N ASP A 599 -26.54 -19.54 -5.34
CA ASP A 599 -27.43 -18.70 -6.14
C ASP A 599 -28.80 -18.71 -5.46
N GLU A 600 -29.07 -17.67 -4.69
CA GLU A 600 -30.23 -17.56 -3.81
C GLU A 600 -31.10 -16.35 -4.16
N GLY A 601 -32.35 -16.38 -3.75
CA GLY A 601 -33.30 -15.29 -3.97
C GLY A 601 -34.44 -15.69 -4.91
N THR A 602 -35.28 -14.70 -5.27
CA THR A 602 -36.47 -14.87 -6.12
C THR A 602 -36.13 -14.90 -7.62
N HIS A 603 -35.02 -14.26 -8.03
CA HIS A 603 -34.56 -14.17 -9.42
C HIS A 603 -33.21 -14.84 -9.60
N LYS A 604 -33.14 -16.13 -9.30
CA LYS A 604 -31.89 -16.92 -9.46
C LYS A 604 -31.34 -16.83 -10.87
N GLY A 605 -30.01 -16.66 -10.97
CA GLY A 605 -29.28 -16.55 -12.24
C GLY A 605 -29.20 -15.14 -12.82
N GLU A 606 -29.94 -14.16 -12.31
CA GLU A 606 -29.97 -12.80 -12.88
C GLU A 606 -28.65 -12.06 -12.69
N ASN A 607 -28.02 -12.18 -11.51
CA ASN A 607 -26.81 -11.44 -11.19
C ASN A 607 -25.53 -12.04 -11.78
N LEU A 608 -25.51 -13.32 -12.12
CA LEU A 608 -24.28 -14.00 -12.56
C LEU A 608 -23.67 -13.39 -13.84
N PRO A 609 -24.40 -13.15 -14.93
CA PRO A 609 -23.84 -12.53 -16.13
C PRO A 609 -23.37 -11.09 -15.86
N LYS A 610 -24.12 -10.32 -15.06
CA LYS A 610 -23.78 -8.96 -14.64
C LYS A 610 -22.48 -8.93 -13.83
N ALA A 611 -22.34 -9.83 -12.85
CA ALA A 611 -21.15 -9.94 -12.01
C ALA A 611 -19.91 -10.38 -12.82
N LYS A 612 -20.05 -11.31 -13.76
CA LYS A 612 -18.99 -11.70 -14.70
C LYS A 612 -18.55 -10.53 -15.56
N ALA A 613 -19.49 -9.77 -16.13
CA ALA A 613 -19.20 -8.57 -16.91
C ALA A 613 -18.49 -7.51 -16.05
N TYR A 614 -18.93 -7.29 -14.81
CA TYR A 614 -18.34 -6.34 -13.88
C TYR A 614 -16.87 -6.68 -13.58
N LEU A 615 -16.57 -7.95 -13.25
CA LEU A 615 -15.19 -8.38 -13.01
C LEU A 615 -14.33 -8.33 -14.28
N GLN A 616 -14.87 -8.70 -15.44
CA GLN A 616 -14.15 -8.59 -16.72
C GLN A 616 -13.79 -7.12 -17.02
N LYS A 617 -14.71 -6.18 -16.82
CA LYS A 617 -14.46 -4.74 -17.02
C LYS A 617 -13.47 -4.17 -16.03
N LEU A 618 -13.45 -4.65 -14.79
CA LEU A 618 -12.41 -4.31 -13.81
C LEU A 618 -11.01 -4.71 -14.33
N TYR A 619 -10.88 -5.90 -14.90
CA TYR A 619 -9.59 -6.36 -15.43
C TYR A 619 -9.21 -5.68 -16.75
N ASP A 620 -10.18 -5.27 -17.57
CA ASP A 620 -9.95 -4.41 -18.74
C ASP A 620 -9.37 -3.05 -18.34
N ASP A 621 -9.93 -2.43 -17.31
CA ASP A 621 -9.45 -1.16 -16.77
C ASP A 621 -8.08 -1.32 -16.11
N LEU A 622 -7.90 -2.37 -15.28
CA LEU A 622 -6.63 -2.66 -14.62
C LEU A 622 -5.50 -2.92 -15.61
N ALA A 623 -5.78 -3.58 -16.74
CA ALA A 623 -4.79 -3.81 -17.79
C ALA A 623 -4.37 -2.50 -18.49
N LYS A 624 -5.29 -1.57 -18.71
CA LYS A 624 -5.05 -0.29 -19.39
C LYS A 624 -4.30 0.71 -18.52
N ARG A 625 -4.48 0.68 -17.19
CA ARG A 625 -3.72 1.52 -16.26
C ARG A 625 -2.26 1.10 -16.27
#